data_7570bf66ceb64c02de48f2293609f1ba
#
_entry.id   7570bf66ceb64c02de48f2293609f1ba
#
_cell.length_a   1.000
_cell.length_b   1.000
_cell.length_c   1.000
_cell.angle_alpha   90.00
_cell.angle_beta   90.00
_cell.angle_gamma   90.00
#
_symmetry.space_group_name_H-M   'P 1'
#
loop_
_entity.id
_entity.type
_entity.pdbx_description
1 polymer ?
#
loop_
_entity_poly.entity_id
_entity_poly.type
_entity_poly.pdbx_seq_one_letter_code
_entity_poly.pdbx_strand_id
1 'polypeptide(L)'
;MERKWEGLTEHQLEKFFIDRFGAGPTRAEREYSFVVYGASGYTGSLVIEYILKTVQNLGTKYTFALAGRSIEKLKNRYAEVKAKFPTNYEPGYIQCDLSDPVAVRGMVIQCRTVVNIAGPFMLTPADLLVRNLFIIFFLALSLSPSMSRTYHS
;
A
#
# COMPACT_ATOMS: atom_id res chain seq x y z
N MET A 1 15.65 11.94 -17.38
CA MET A 1 15.84 10.54 -16.97
C MET A 1 14.68 9.75 -17.57
N GLU A 2 14.93 9.00 -18.63
CA GLU A 2 13.90 8.19 -19.27
C GLU A 2 13.36 7.17 -18.24
N ARG A 3 12.07 7.16 -18.07
CA ARG A 3 11.41 6.20 -17.19
C ARG A 3 11.40 4.85 -17.90
N LYS A 4 12.29 3.95 -17.49
CA LYS A 4 12.50 2.61 -18.10
C LYS A 4 11.27 1.71 -18.18
N TRP A 5 10.14 2.14 -17.65
CA TRP A 5 8.87 1.40 -17.63
C TRP A 5 7.79 1.99 -18.56
N GLU A 6 8.01 3.18 -19.14
CA GLU A 6 7.07 3.76 -20.11
C GLU A 6 7.04 2.90 -21.38
N GLY A 7 5.86 2.45 -21.75
CA GLY A 7 5.65 1.60 -22.94
C GLY A 7 5.78 0.09 -22.70
N LEU A 8 6.08 -0.36 -21.48
CA LEU A 8 6.09 -1.78 -21.17
C LEU A 8 4.65 -2.34 -21.10
N THR A 9 4.45 -3.52 -21.67
CA THR A 9 3.24 -4.30 -21.46
C THR A 9 3.16 -4.78 -20.01
N GLU A 10 1.98 -5.20 -19.59
CA GLU A 10 1.75 -5.69 -18.21
C GLU A 10 2.70 -6.84 -17.85
N HIS A 11 2.89 -7.80 -18.76
CA HIS A 11 3.82 -8.91 -18.57
C HIS A 11 5.30 -8.49 -18.51
N GLN A 12 5.69 -7.50 -19.32
CA GLN A 12 7.04 -6.94 -19.28
C GLN A 12 7.32 -6.17 -18.00
N LEU A 13 6.31 -5.46 -17.50
CA LEU A 13 6.39 -4.73 -16.23
C LEU A 13 6.51 -5.71 -15.05
N GLU A 14 5.73 -6.79 -15.07
CA GLU A 14 5.82 -7.86 -14.09
C GLU A 14 7.21 -8.48 -14.05
N LYS A 15 7.73 -8.87 -15.20
CA LYS A 15 9.08 -9.42 -15.34
C LYS A 15 10.13 -8.43 -14.83
N PHE A 16 10.04 -7.16 -15.20
CA PHE A 16 10.95 -6.12 -14.73
C PHE A 16 10.98 -6.03 -13.19
N PHE A 17 9.82 -6.11 -12.54
CA PHE A 17 9.75 -6.06 -11.08
C PHE A 17 10.29 -7.32 -10.42
N ILE A 18 10.00 -8.50 -10.97
CA ILE A 18 10.52 -9.77 -10.45
C ILE A 18 12.04 -9.84 -10.58
N ASP A 19 12.58 -9.49 -11.75
CA ASP A 19 14.03 -9.52 -12.02
C ASP A 19 14.79 -8.54 -11.12
N ARG A 20 14.19 -7.39 -10.76
CA ARG A 20 14.85 -6.35 -9.98
C ARG A 20 14.66 -6.50 -8.47
N PHE A 21 13.50 -6.94 -8.01
CA PHE A 21 13.11 -6.94 -6.61
C PHE A 21 12.72 -8.32 -6.07
N GLY A 22 12.74 -9.35 -6.91
CA GLY A 22 12.22 -10.67 -6.58
C GLY A 22 10.70 -10.70 -6.45
N ALA A 23 10.15 -11.85 -6.07
CA ALA A 23 8.71 -12.07 -5.90
C ALA A 23 8.10 -11.26 -4.72
N GLY A 24 8.95 -10.77 -3.83
CA GLY A 24 8.53 -10.06 -2.62
C GLY A 24 8.01 -11.01 -1.53
N PRO A 25 7.65 -10.47 -0.36
CA PRO A 25 7.14 -11.26 0.76
C PRO A 25 5.74 -11.80 0.47
N THR A 26 5.43 -12.96 1.00
CA THR A 26 4.07 -13.49 1.01
C THR A 26 3.13 -12.55 1.78
N ARG A 27 1.82 -12.66 1.54
CA ARG A 27 0.85 -11.79 2.23
C ARG A 27 0.94 -11.89 3.76
N ALA A 28 1.26 -13.07 4.29
CA ALA A 28 1.38 -13.29 5.73
C ALA A 28 2.60 -12.59 6.35
N GLU A 29 3.69 -12.46 5.57
CA GLU A 29 4.95 -11.86 6.01
C GLU A 29 4.98 -10.33 5.90
N ARG A 30 3.95 -9.71 5.31
CA ARG A 30 3.91 -8.26 5.13
C ARG A 30 3.72 -7.55 6.47
N GLU A 31 4.48 -6.47 6.66
CA GLU A 31 4.59 -5.73 7.91
C GLU A 31 3.25 -5.08 8.32
N TYR A 32 2.54 -4.50 7.34
CA TYR A 32 1.31 -3.77 7.62
C TYR A 32 0.06 -4.54 7.20
N SER A 33 -0.95 -4.54 8.06
CA SER A 33 -2.26 -5.07 7.72
C SER A 33 -2.89 -4.24 6.60
N PHE A 34 -2.70 -2.90 6.65
CA PHE A 34 -3.12 -2.01 5.58
C PHE A 34 -2.29 -0.72 5.54
N VAL A 35 -2.30 -0.09 4.38
CA VAL A 35 -1.69 1.23 4.13
C VAL A 35 -2.78 2.18 3.67
N VAL A 36 -2.81 3.40 4.23
CA VAL A 36 -3.70 4.48 3.81
C VAL A 36 -2.90 5.44 2.93
N TYR A 37 -3.15 5.43 1.61
CA TYR A 37 -2.51 6.33 0.67
C TYR A 37 -3.32 7.62 0.50
N GLY A 38 -2.62 8.76 0.56
CA GLY A 38 -3.25 10.09 0.52
C GLY A 38 -3.66 10.62 1.89
N ALA A 39 -3.10 10.05 2.95
CA ALA A 39 -3.47 10.34 4.33
C ALA A 39 -3.15 11.78 4.80
N SER A 40 -2.34 12.56 4.06
CA SER A 40 -2.05 13.97 4.39
C SER A 40 -3.20 14.94 4.09
N GLY A 41 -4.19 14.52 3.30
CA GLY A 41 -5.36 15.33 2.92
C GLY A 41 -6.44 15.42 4.00
N TYR A 42 -7.51 16.17 3.68
CA TYR A 42 -8.67 16.31 4.58
C TYR A 42 -9.32 14.96 4.89
N THR A 43 -9.64 14.17 3.87
CA THR A 43 -10.20 12.81 4.05
C THR A 43 -9.26 11.94 4.87
N GLY A 44 -7.95 12.14 4.75
CA GLY A 44 -6.94 11.45 5.54
C GLY A 44 -7.11 11.66 7.04
N SER A 45 -7.40 12.89 7.47
CA SER A 45 -7.63 13.18 8.90
C SER A 45 -8.83 12.41 9.45
N LEU A 46 -9.92 12.30 8.69
CA LEU A 46 -11.12 11.57 9.08
C LEU A 46 -10.86 10.05 9.17
N VAL A 47 -10.10 9.52 8.20
CA VAL A 47 -9.73 8.10 8.20
C VAL A 47 -8.81 7.78 9.38
N ILE A 48 -7.79 8.62 9.65
CA ILE A 48 -6.91 8.45 10.80
C ILE A 48 -7.70 8.50 12.11
N GLU A 49 -8.62 9.45 12.25
CA GLU A 49 -9.50 9.56 13.42
C GLU A 49 -10.30 8.27 13.64
N TYR A 50 -10.93 7.75 12.57
CA TYR A 50 -11.67 6.50 12.62
C TYR A 50 -10.80 5.32 13.04
N ILE A 51 -9.59 5.22 12.46
CA ILE A 51 -8.64 4.16 12.80
C ILE A 51 -8.28 4.23 14.28
N LEU A 52 -7.91 5.42 14.79
CA LEU A 52 -7.51 5.58 16.19
C LEU A 52 -8.64 5.23 17.17
N LYS A 53 -9.87 5.64 16.88
CA LYS A 53 -11.05 5.25 17.67
C LYS A 53 -11.27 3.74 17.65
N THR A 54 -11.08 3.10 16.50
CA THR A 54 -11.29 1.65 16.33
C THR A 54 -10.18 0.86 17.03
N VAL A 55 -8.92 1.26 16.88
CA VAL A 55 -7.78 0.60 17.54
C VAL A 55 -7.89 0.67 19.06
N GLN A 56 -8.34 1.78 19.61
CA GLN A 56 -8.59 1.90 21.06
C GLN A 56 -9.65 0.90 21.55
N ASN A 57 -10.66 0.61 20.73
CA ASN A 57 -11.76 -0.29 21.11
C ASN A 57 -11.44 -1.77 20.90
N LEU A 58 -10.61 -2.10 19.88
CA LEU A 58 -10.34 -3.48 19.46
C LEU A 58 -8.98 -4.02 19.94
N GLY A 59 -8.16 -3.19 20.61
CA GLY A 59 -6.76 -3.52 20.89
C GLY A 59 -5.88 -3.47 19.63
N THR A 60 -4.57 -3.53 19.84
CA THR A 60 -3.54 -3.34 18.78
C THR A 60 -3.36 -4.55 17.86
N LYS A 61 -4.45 -5.17 17.41
CA LYS A 61 -4.37 -6.37 16.56
C LYS A 61 -3.91 -6.07 15.12
N TYR A 62 -4.04 -4.82 14.67
CA TYR A 62 -3.74 -4.43 13.30
C TYR A 62 -2.60 -3.42 13.26
N THR A 63 -1.65 -3.64 12.35
CA THR A 63 -0.59 -2.69 12.02
C THR A 63 -0.97 -1.90 10.78
N PHE A 64 -0.71 -0.58 10.75
CA PHE A 64 -0.97 0.22 9.56
C PHE A 64 0.14 1.23 9.31
N ALA A 65 0.23 1.68 8.06
CA ALA A 65 1.08 2.79 7.67
C ALA A 65 0.28 3.87 6.92
N LEU A 66 0.77 5.08 6.99
CA LEU A 66 0.29 6.23 6.23
C LEU A 66 1.24 6.47 5.06
N ALA A 67 0.69 6.60 3.86
CA ALA A 67 1.48 6.78 2.66
C ALA A 67 1.08 8.03 1.87
N GLY A 68 2.06 8.62 1.19
CA GLY A 68 1.87 9.80 0.37
C GLY A 68 3.20 10.38 -0.11
N ARG A 69 3.14 11.49 -0.84
CA ARG A 69 4.32 12.13 -1.45
C ARG A 69 5.29 12.77 -0.45
N SER A 70 4.82 13.14 0.75
CA SER A 70 5.63 13.82 1.77
C SER A 70 5.41 13.20 3.13
N ILE A 71 6.45 12.58 3.68
CA ILE A 71 6.46 12.00 5.03
C ILE A 71 6.21 13.08 6.09
N GLU A 72 6.77 14.27 5.92
CA GLU A 72 6.57 15.39 6.84
C GLU A 72 5.09 15.76 6.98
N LYS A 73 4.38 15.92 5.83
CA LYS A 73 2.95 16.20 5.83
C LYS A 73 2.12 15.08 6.47
N LEU A 74 2.52 13.82 6.28
CA LEU A 74 1.87 12.68 6.92
C LEU A 74 2.04 12.71 8.44
N LYS A 75 3.26 12.95 8.92
CA LYS A 75 3.56 13.07 10.35
C LYS A 75 2.81 14.22 11.00
N ASN A 76 2.79 15.40 10.35
CA ASN A 76 2.06 16.57 10.84
C ASN A 76 0.55 16.25 10.93
N ARG A 77 -0.02 15.64 9.90
CA ARG A 77 -1.44 15.26 9.92
C ARG A 77 -1.76 14.25 11.02
N TYR A 78 -0.90 13.25 11.19
CA TYR A 78 -1.07 12.28 12.28
C TYR A 78 -0.99 12.94 13.64
N ALA A 79 -0.03 13.83 13.87
CA ALA A 79 0.12 14.55 15.12
C ALA A 79 -1.10 15.43 15.46
N GLU A 80 -1.68 16.12 14.46
CA GLU A 80 -2.91 16.90 14.61
C GLU A 80 -4.09 16.04 15.09
N VAL A 81 -4.25 14.84 14.51
CA VAL A 81 -5.35 13.94 14.90
C VAL A 81 -5.05 13.30 16.26
N LYS A 82 -3.81 12.86 16.48
CA LYS A 82 -3.37 12.27 17.77
C LYS A 82 -3.57 13.22 18.94
N ALA A 83 -3.40 14.53 18.73
CA ALA A 83 -3.65 15.53 19.77
C ALA A 83 -5.12 15.55 20.24
N LYS A 84 -6.06 15.23 19.34
CA LYS A 84 -7.50 15.14 19.65
C LYS A 84 -7.91 13.76 20.19
N PHE A 85 -7.20 12.72 19.76
CA PHE A 85 -7.45 11.34 20.13
C PHE A 85 -6.17 10.69 20.64
N PRO A 86 -5.76 10.98 21.89
CA PRO A 86 -4.50 10.49 22.45
C PRO A 86 -4.39 8.98 22.40
N THR A 87 -3.26 8.49 21.87
CA THR A 87 -2.97 7.06 21.74
C THR A 87 -1.46 6.84 21.82
N ASN A 88 -1.05 5.66 22.27
CA ASN A 88 0.35 5.23 22.22
C ASN A 88 0.70 4.53 20.88
N TYR A 89 -0.27 4.42 19.99
CA TYR A 89 -0.05 3.80 18.69
C TYR A 89 0.73 4.74 17.76
N GLU A 90 1.76 4.21 17.09
CA GLU A 90 2.51 4.91 16.05
C GLU A 90 2.41 4.13 14.73
N PRO A 91 1.91 4.76 13.65
CA PRO A 91 1.85 4.14 12.34
C PRO A 91 3.21 4.13 11.67
N GLY A 92 3.40 3.26 10.68
CA GLY A 92 4.47 3.41 9.72
C GLY A 92 4.24 4.61 8.79
N TYR A 93 5.32 5.08 8.14
CA TYR A 93 5.24 6.16 7.15
C TYR A 93 5.97 5.74 5.88
N ILE A 94 5.27 5.79 4.75
CA ILE A 94 5.81 5.36 3.46
C ILE A 94 5.72 6.52 2.47
N GLN A 95 6.88 6.93 1.94
CA GLN A 95 6.90 7.89 0.84
C GLN A 95 6.60 7.17 -0.46
N CYS A 96 5.56 7.61 -1.15
CA CYS A 96 5.15 7.04 -2.41
C CYS A 96 4.48 8.10 -3.29
N ASP A 97 4.94 8.18 -4.54
CA ASP A 97 4.24 8.89 -5.61
C ASP A 97 3.60 7.84 -6.53
N LEU A 98 2.29 7.95 -6.80
CA LEU A 98 1.59 7.00 -7.67
C LEU A 98 2.06 7.05 -9.13
N SER A 99 2.77 8.10 -9.55
CA SER A 99 3.39 8.17 -10.87
C SER A 99 4.70 7.37 -10.97
N ASP A 100 5.23 6.88 -9.85
CA ASP A 100 6.44 6.07 -9.79
C ASP A 100 6.10 4.60 -9.49
N PRO A 101 6.12 3.69 -10.50
CA PRO A 101 5.83 2.28 -10.31
C PRO A 101 6.74 1.59 -9.29
N VAL A 102 7.99 2.04 -9.15
CA VAL A 102 8.94 1.46 -8.19
C VAL A 102 8.53 1.81 -6.77
N ALA A 103 8.16 3.08 -6.52
CA ALA A 103 7.65 3.52 -5.23
C ALA A 103 6.33 2.83 -4.88
N VAL A 104 5.41 2.72 -5.85
CA VAL A 104 4.13 2.00 -5.68
C VAL A 104 4.37 0.53 -5.32
N ARG A 105 5.27 -0.15 -6.04
CA ARG A 105 5.65 -1.53 -5.72
C ARG A 105 6.21 -1.63 -4.31
N GLY A 106 7.14 -0.75 -3.95
CA GLY A 106 7.75 -0.71 -2.62
C GLY A 106 6.73 -0.54 -1.49
N MET A 107 5.70 0.26 -1.71
CA MET A 107 4.59 0.41 -0.76
C MET A 107 3.72 -0.85 -0.68
N VAL A 108 3.32 -1.39 -1.82
CA VAL A 108 2.33 -2.49 -1.89
C VAL A 108 2.88 -3.79 -1.33
N ILE A 109 4.18 -4.08 -1.50
CA ILE A 109 4.80 -5.30 -0.93
C ILE A 109 4.89 -5.27 0.60
N GLN A 110 4.77 -4.10 1.24
CA GLN A 110 4.80 -3.97 2.69
C GLN A 110 3.44 -4.16 3.36
N CYS A 111 2.34 -4.18 2.60
CA CYS A 111 1.00 -4.23 3.16
C CYS A 111 0.12 -5.34 2.56
N ARG A 112 -0.88 -5.75 3.33
CA ARG A 112 -1.88 -6.74 2.88
C ARG A 112 -3.01 -6.11 2.08
N THR A 113 -3.29 -4.82 2.36
CA THR A 113 -4.37 -4.06 1.74
C THR A 113 -3.94 -2.60 1.59
N VAL A 114 -4.32 -1.97 0.48
CA VAL A 114 -4.15 -0.54 0.26
C VAL A 114 -5.52 0.13 0.26
N VAL A 115 -5.65 1.17 1.08
CA VAL A 115 -6.80 2.08 1.09
C VAL A 115 -6.36 3.37 0.39
N ASN A 116 -6.80 3.56 -0.85
CA ASN A 116 -6.47 4.77 -1.61
C ASN A 116 -7.56 5.83 -1.41
N ILE A 117 -7.19 6.95 -0.78
CA ILE A 117 -8.06 8.10 -0.55
C ILE A 117 -7.52 9.38 -1.20
N ALA A 118 -6.49 9.26 -2.03
CA ALA A 118 -5.97 10.39 -2.80
C ALA A 118 -6.93 10.71 -3.96
N GLY A 119 -7.66 11.79 -3.85
CA GLY A 119 -8.53 12.32 -4.91
C GLY A 119 -7.94 13.55 -5.59
N PRO A 120 -8.52 13.99 -6.69
CA PRO A 120 -9.61 13.37 -7.46
C PRO A 120 -9.13 12.16 -8.26
N PHE A 121 -9.85 11.06 -8.17
CA PHE A 121 -9.46 9.76 -8.78
C PHE A 121 -9.30 9.82 -10.30
N MET A 122 -9.98 10.75 -10.97
CA MET A 122 -9.85 10.97 -12.42
C MET A 122 -8.47 11.52 -12.84
N LEU A 123 -7.74 12.14 -11.91
CA LEU A 123 -6.42 12.75 -12.18
C LEU A 123 -5.28 11.97 -11.54
N THR A 124 -5.58 10.91 -10.80
CA THR A 124 -4.58 10.13 -10.08
C THR A 124 -4.34 8.82 -10.84
N PRO A 125 -3.09 8.46 -11.17
CA PRO A 125 -2.78 7.20 -11.86
C PRO A 125 -2.99 6.00 -10.93
N ALA A 126 -4.23 5.79 -10.50
CA ALA A 126 -4.61 4.70 -9.61
C ALA A 126 -4.51 3.31 -10.29
N ASP A 127 -4.45 3.28 -11.63
CA ASP A 127 -4.23 2.08 -12.42
C ASP A 127 -2.91 1.38 -12.07
N LEU A 128 -1.83 2.13 -11.83
CA LEU A 128 -0.55 1.56 -11.38
C LEU A 128 -0.67 0.86 -10.04
N LEU A 129 -1.48 1.40 -9.13
CA LEU A 129 -1.71 0.79 -7.82
C LEU A 129 -2.49 -0.53 -7.97
N VAL A 130 -3.54 -0.52 -8.79
CA VAL A 130 -4.35 -1.71 -9.08
C VAL A 130 -3.51 -2.78 -9.76
N ARG A 131 -2.72 -2.43 -10.79
CA ARG A 131 -1.82 -3.36 -11.49
C ARG A 131 -0.82 -3.99 -10.55
N ASN A 132 -0.14 -3.21 -9.70
CA ASN A 132 0.81 -3.76 -8.74
C ASN A 132 0.15 -4.67 -7.71
N LEU A 133 -1.05 -4.35 -7.23
CA LEU A 133 -1.82 -5.23 -6.36
C LEU A 133 -2.16 -6.54 -7.05
N PHE A 134 -2.56 -6.50 -8.33
CA PHE A 134 -2.94 -7.67 -9.12
C PHE A 134 -1.73 -8.58 -9.37
N ILE A 135 -0.59 -8.01 -9.76
CA ILE A 135 0.68 -8.75 -9.96
C ILE A 135 1.08 -9.48 -8.68
N ILE A 136 1.03 -8.81 -7.52
CA ILE A 136 1.38 -9.43 -6.24
C ILE A 136 0.38 -10.52 -5.85
N PHE A 137 -0.89 -10.33 -6.14
CA PHE A 137 -1.91 -11.35 -5.89
C PHE A 137 -1.70 -12.58 -6.77
N PHE A 138 -1.41 -12.41 -8.05
CA PHE A 138 -1.15 -13.49 -8.99
C PHE A 138 0.12 -14.28 -8.63
N LEU A 139 1.19 -13.59 -8.26
CA LEU A 139 2.42 -14.24 -7.78
C LEU A 139 2.19 -15.03 -6.49
N ALA A 140 1.41 -14.50 -5.55
CA ALA A 140 1.07 -15.22 -4.32
C ALA A 140 0.28 -16.50 -4.59
N LEU A 141 -0.60 -16.50 -5.60
CA LEU A 141 -1.32 -17.70 -6.03
C LEU A 141 -0.40 -18.71 -6.73
N SER A 142 0.51 -18.23 -7.57
CA SER A 142 1.44 -19.09 -8.33
C SER A 142 2.49 -19.76 -7.43
N LEU A 143 2.85 -19.15 -6.33
CA LEU A 143 3.81 -19.68 -5.35
C LEU A 143 3.18 -20.52 -4.25
N SER A 144 1.85 -20.62 -4.20
CA SER A 144 1.14 -21.46 -3.22
C SER A 144 1.07 -22.92 -3.70
N PRO A 145 1.75 -23.87 -3.03
CA PRO A 145 1.81 -25.27 -3.49
C PRO A 145 0.46 -26.00 -3.45
N SER A 146 -0.55 -25.42 -2.80
CA SER A 146 -1.85 -26.07 -2.57
C SER A 146 -2.87 -25.86 -3.68
N MET A 147 -2.68 -24.91 -4.58
CA MET A 147 -3.65 -24.63 -5.66
C MET A 147 -3.38 -25.33 -7.01
N SER A 148 -2.24 -26.02 -7.16
CA SER A 148 -1.95 -26.75 -8.41
C SER A 148 -2.66 -28.11 -8.56
N ARG A 149 -3.48 -28.52 -7.57
CA ARG A 149 -4.13 -29.86 -7.59
C ARG A 149 -5.61 -29.91 -7.96
N THR A 150 -6.27 -28.78 -8.25
CA THR A 150 -7.73 -28.78 -8.43
C THR A 150 -8.22 -28.43 -9.82
N TYR A 151 -7.36 -28.39 -10.84
CA TYR A 151 -7.79 -28.14 -12.22
C TYR A 151 -7.41 -29.27 -13.21
N HIS A 152 -7.45 -30.53 -12.76
CA HIS A 152 -7.46 -31.69 -13.65
C HIS A 152 -8.46 -32.71 -13.12
N SER A 153 -9.70 -32.51 -13.49
CA SER A 153 -10.72 -33.55 -13.63
C SER A 153 -11.84 -33.02 -14.54
#